data_cd5b2b3d6df553c22448f6b840b37c28
#
_entry.id   cd5b2b3d6df553c22448f6b840b37c28
#
_cell.length_a   1.000
_cell.length_b   1.000
_cell.length_c   1.000
_cell.angle_alpha   90.00
_cell.angle_beta   90.00
_cell.angle_gamma   90.00
#
_symmetry.space_group_name_H-M   'P 1'
#
loop_
_entity.id
_entity.type
_entity.pdbx_description
1 polymer ?
#
loop_
_entity_poly.entity_id
_entity_poly.type
_entity_poly.pdbx_seq_one_letter_code
_entity_poly.pdbx_strand_id
1 'polypeptide(L)'
;MFKQFIKRPVLAIVISVIILFIGGLAIKQLPISQFPQIAPTTVNIFIAYPGSSAEVLVNSTLIPLETAINGVQDMRYIASDATSAGEATIRVIFEPGTDPNEAVVRVKTRVDQVLPLLPELVQREGVIIT
;
A
#
# COMPACT_ATOMS: atom_id res chain seq x y z
N MET A 1 30.98 -38.70 -30.50
CA MET A 1 30.87 -37.44 -29.74
C MET A 1 31.95 -37.29 -28.65
N PHE A 2 32.11 -38.28 -27.80
CA PHE A 2 33.13 -38.17 -26.75
C PHE A 2 34.53 -37.98 -27.28
N LYS A 3 34.84 -38.59 -28.43
CA LYS A 3 36.16 -38.45 -29.05
C LYS A 3 36.43 -37.02 -29.52
N GLN A 4 35.40 -36.27 -29.92
CA GLN A 4 35.55 -34.88 -30.33
C GLN A 4 35.84 -33.96 -29.11
N PHE A 5 35.22 -34.23 -27.99
CA PHE A 5 35.51 -33.49 -26.78
C PHE A 5 36.90 -33.75 -26.24
N ILE A 6 37.40 -34.98 -26.39
CA ILE A 6 38.76 -35.34 -25.93
C ILE A 6 39.80 -34.78 -26.88
N LYS A 7 39.53 -34.80 -28.20
CA LYS A 7 40.47 -34.30 -29.23
C LYS A 7 40.47 -32.78 -29.36
N ARG A 8 39.38 -32.13 -28.97
CA ARG A 8 39.25 -30.67 -29.10
C ARG A 8 38.82 -30.05 -27.75
N PRO A 9 39.76 -29.90 -26.83
CA PRO A 9 39.42 -29.30 -25.53
C PRO A 9 38.93 -27.88 -25.67
N VAL A 10 39.32 -27.17 -26.76
CA VAL A 10 38.86 -25.79 -27.02
C VAL A 10 37.36 -25.77 -27.25
N LEU A 11 36.80 -26.77 -27.94
CA LEU A 11 35.36 -26.85 -28.19
C LEU A 11 34.58 -27.02 -26.88
N ALA A 12 35.05 -27.87 -25.97
CA ALA A 12 34.44 -28.06 -24.65
C ALA A 12 34.49 -26.79 -23.81
N ILE A 13 35.60 -26.06 -23.84
CA ILE A 13 35.77 -24.79 -23.11
C ILE A 13 34.81 -23.73 -23.67
N VAL A 14 34.68 -23.61 -24.98
CA VAL A 14 33.77 -22.66 -25.63
C VAL A 14 32.33 -22.95 -25.26
N ILE A 15 31.91 -24.22 -25.31
CA ILE A 15 30.54 -24.59 -24.92
C ILE A 15 30.28 -24.25 -23.46
N SER A 16 31.23 -24.54 -22.57
CA SER A 16 31.11 -24.23 -21.14
C SER A 16 30.97 -22.72 -20.91
N VAL A 17 31.78 -21.92 -21.60
CA VAL A 17 31.72 -20.45 -21.48
C VAL A 17 30.38 -19.92 -22.00
N ILE A 18 29.86 -20.47 -23.11
CA ILE A 18 28.57 -20.05 -23.64
C ILE A 18 27.46 -20.37 -22.64
N ILE A 19 27.48 -21.56 -22.05
CA ILE A 19 26.47 -21.96 -21.05
C ILE A 19 26.51 -21.04 -19.84
N LEU A 20 27.71 -20.71 -19.34
CA LEU A 20 27.89 -19.81 -18.22
C LEU A 20 27.40 -18.39 -18.55
N PHE A 21 27.67 -17.93 -19.77
CA PHE A 21 27.25 -16.61 -20.23
C PHE A 21 25.74 -16.50 -20.33
N ILE A 22 25.09 -17.51 -20.92
CA ILE A 22 23.63 -17.58 -21.04
C ILE A 22 23.00 -17.64 -19.64
N GLY A 23 23.54 -18.46 -18.74
CA GLY A 23 23.06 -18.54 -17.36
C GLY A 23 23.19 -17.22 -16.61
N GLY A 24 24.32 -16.52 -16.78
CA GLY A 24 24.54 -15.21 -16.18
C GLY A 24 23.57 -14.15 -16.68
N LEU A 25 23.29 -14.14 -17.99
CA LEU A 25 22.31 -13.22 -18.56
C LEU A 25 20.89 -13.55 -18.08
N ALA A 26 20.55 -14.82 -17.96
CA ALA A 26 19.25 -15.25 -17.47
C ALA A 26 19.03 -14.78 -16.02
N ILE A 27 20.06 -14.86 -15.19
CA ILE A 27 19.98 -14.35 -13.81
C ILE A 27 19.77 -12.85 -13.78
N LYS A 28 20.40 -12.09 -14.66
CA LYS A 28 20.20 -10.64 -14.75
C LYS A 28 18.81 -10.26 -15.23
N GLN A 29 18.22 -11.07 -16.10
CA GLN A 29 16.89 -10.81 -16.64
C GLN A 29 15.76 -11.31 -15.73
N LEU A 30 16.08 -12.20 -14.78
CA LEU A 30 15.09 -12.63 -13.82
C LEU A 30 14.66 -11.43 -12.98
N PRO A 31 13.35 -11.18 -12.87
CA PRO A 31 12.88 -10.08 -12.02
C PRO A 31 13.29 -10.37 -10.58
N ILE A 32 14.15 -9.51 -10.09
CA ILE A 32 14.69 -9.62 -8.73
C ILE A 32 13.60 -9.32 -7.70
N SER A 33 12.59 -8.53 -8.07
CA SER A 33 11.47 -8.27 -7.21
C SER A 33 10.46 -9.42 -7.33
N GLN A 34 10.54 -10.36 -6.42
CA GLN A 34 9.52 -11.39 -6.26
C GLN A 34 8.26 -10.81 -5.62
N PHE A 35 8.36 -9.62 -5.08
CA PHE A 35 7.20 -8.91 -4.57
C PHE A 35 6.55 -8.18 -5.73
N PRO A 36 5.27 -8.45 -6.01
CA PRO A 36 4.59 -7.66 -7.02
C PRO A 36 4.68 -6.20 -6.62
N GLN A 37 5.23 -5.39 -7.49
CA GLN A 37 5.21 -3.94 -7.34
C GLN A 37 3.78 -3.39 -7.40
N ILE A 38 2.83 -4.30 -7.37
CA ILE A 38 1.40 -4.06 -7.48
C ILE A 38 0.75 -4.11 -6.10
N ALA A 39 1.50 -3.86 -5.03
CA ALA A 39 0.91 -3.73 -3.71
C ALA A 39 -0.01 -2.52 -3.70
N PRO A 40 -1.27 -2.67 -3.26
CA PRO A 40 -2.18 -1.54 -3.19
C PRO A 40 -1.64 -0.47 -2.24
N THR A 41 -1.78 0.78 -2.64
CA THR A 41 -1.45 1.90 -1.77
C THR A 41 -2.52 2.02 -0.70
N THR A 42 -2.12 2.04 0.56
CA THR A 42 -3.03 2.14 1.70
C THR A 42 -2.75 3.40 2.48
N VAL A 43 -3.80 4.18 2.74
CA VAL A 43 -3.74 5.35 3.61
C VAL A 43 -4.47 5.02 4.90
N ASN A 44 -3.79 5.21 6.03
CA ASN A 44 -4.38 4.97 7.34
C ASN A 44 -4.74 6.30 8.00
N ILE A 45 -5.94 6.35 8.56
CA ILE A 45 -6.45 7.52 9.29
C ILE A 45 -6.72 7.09 10.72
N PHE A 46 -6.00 7.70 11.66
CA PHE A 46 -6.17 7.43 13.09
C PHE A 46 -6.98 8.53 13.72
N ILE A 47 -8.01 8.15 14.46
CA ILE A 47 -8.93 9.08 15.11
C ILE A 47 -9.01 8.72 16.58
N ALA A 48 -8.88 9.71 17.43
CA ALA A 48 -9.05 9.56 18.87
C ALA A 48 -10.24 10.40 19.35
N TYR A 49 -11.15 9.74 20.06
CA TYR A 49 -12.27 10.41 20.72
C TYR A 49 -12.35 9.85 22.14
N PRO A 50 -11.51 10.35 23.06
CA PRO A 50 -11.44 9.82 24.41
C PRO A 50 -12.79 9.90 25.15
N GLY A 51 -13.16 8.82 25.81
CA GLY A 51 -14.39 8.77 26.58
C GLY A 51 -15.65 8.40 25.79
N SER A 52 -15.57 8.22 24.48
CA SER A 52 -16.70 7.78 23.69
C SER A 52 -16.77 6.25 23.62
N SER A 53 -17.98 5.72 23.39
CA SER A 53 -18.14 4.31 23.05
C SER A 53 -17.89 4.10 21.56
N ALA A 54 -17.67 2.85 21.15
CA ALA A 54 -17.49 2.51 19.75
C ALA A 54 -18.69 2.96 18.90
N GLU A 55 -19.91 2.79 19.41
CA GLU A 55 -21.12 3.19 18.71
C GLU A 55 -21.20 4.69 18.47
N VAL A 56 -20.91 5.50 19.49
CA VAL A 56 -20.89 6.96 19.37
C VAL A 56 -19.80 7.40 18.39
N LEU A 57 -18.63 6.79 18.47
CA LEU A 57 -17.53 7.08 17.57
C LEU A 57 -17.89 6.79 16.11
N VAL A 58 -18.52 5.65 15.86
CA VAL A 58 -18.98 5.28 14.51
C VAL A 58 -19.98 6.31 13.99
N ASN A 59 -21.00 6.62 14.77
CA ASN A 59 -22.08 7.49 14.32
C ASN A 59 -21.66 8.95 14.18
N SER A 60 -20.81 9.43 15.06
CA SER A 60 -20.44 10.84 15.10
C SER A 60 -19.22 11.20 14.27
N THR A 61 -18.32 10.26 14.05
CA THR A 61 -17.04 10.52 13.40
C THR A 61 -16.80 9.66 12.17
N LEU A 62 -16.92 8.35 12.29
CA LEU A 62 -16.59 7.44 11.18
C LEU A 62 -17.53 7.59 9.99
N ILE A 63 -18.81 7.65 10.21
CA ILE A 63 -19.80 7.77 9.12
C ILE A 63 -19.59 9.06 8.32
N PRO A 64 -19.47 10.25 8.94
CA PRO A 64 -19.16 11.47 8.19
C PRO A 64 -17.83 11.40 7.43
N LEU A 65 -16.79 10.84 8.05
CA LEU A 65 -15.49 10.70 7.40
C LEU A 65 -15.53 9.72 6.24
N GLU A 66 -16.14 8.57 6.42
CA GLU A 66 -16.29 7.58 5.36
C GLU A 66 -17.08 8.14 4.18
N THR A 67 -18.16 8.85 4.46
CA THR A 67 -18.98 9.48 3.43
C THR A 67 -18.18 10.52 2.64
N ALA A 68 -17.34 11.30 3.32
CA ALA A 68 -16.51 12.31 2.67
C ALA A 68 -15.39 11.69 1.84
N ILE A 69 -14.77 10.64 2.35
CA ILE A 69 -13.66 9.96 1.68
C ILE A 69 -14.15 9.09 0.52
N ASN A 70 -15.35 8.57 0.64
CA ASN A 70 -15.92 7.72 -0.40
C ASN A 70 -16.01 8.50 -1.71
N GLY A 71 -15.46 7.90 -2.76
CA GLY A 71 -15.43 8.53 -4.08
C GLY A 71 -14.16 9.31 -4.38
N VAL A 72 -13.15 9.22 -3.52
CA VAL A 72 -11.82 9.76 -3.82
C VAL A 72 -11.26 9.06 -5.05
N GLN A 73 -10.60 9.82 -5.92
CA GLN A 73 -10.03 9.28 -7.15
C GLN A 73 -9.05 8.14 -6.85
N ASP A 74 -9.15 7.07 -7.61
CA ASP A 74 -8.33 5.86 -7.52
C ASP A 74 -8.55 5.03 -6.25
N MET A 75 -9.58 5.31 -5.48
CA MET A 75 -9.93 4.51 -4.31
C MET A 75 -10.61 3.21 -4.73
N ARG A 76 -10.17 2.09 -4.18
CA ARG A 76 -10.80 0.79 -4.40
C ARG A 76 -11.89 0.51 -3.38
N TYR A 77 -11.53 0.58 -2.10
CA TYR A 77 -12.49 0.37 -1.01
C TYR A 77 -11.96 1.01 0.26
N ILE A 78 -12.85 1.11 1.24
CA ILE A 78 -12.56 1.68 2.54
C ILE A 78 -12.98 0.68 3.61
N ALA A 79 -12.18 0.57 4.67
CA ALA A 79 -12.46 -0.27 5.81
C ALA A 79 -12.17 0.52 7.09
N SER A 80 -13.03 0.37 8.08
CA SER A 80 -12.86 1.08 9.34
C SER A 80 -13.11 0.18 10.53
N ASP A 81 -12.39 0.44 11.61
CA ASP A 81 -12.49 -0.25 12.87
C ASP A 81 -12.61 0.78 13.99
N ALA A 82 -13.48 0.52 14.95
CA ALA A 82 -13.63 1.37 16.13
C ALA A 82 -13.54 0.52 17.40
N THR A 83 -12.86 1.04 18.41
CA THR A 83 -12.72 0.37 19.69
C THR A 83 -13.56 1.06 20.77
N SER A 84 -13.87 0.33 21.83
CA SER A 84 -14.58 0.90 22.98
C SER A 84 -13.73 1.88 23.78
N ALA A 85 -12.44 1.95 23.49
CA ALA A 85 -11.54 2.92 24.13
C ALA A 85 -11.62 4.31 23.50
N GLY A 86 -12.45 4.50 22.47
CA GLY A 86 -12.57 5.78 21.78
C GLY A 86 -11.54 5.99 20.68
N GLU A 87 -10.95 4.91 20.18
CA GLU A 87 -10.00 4.97 19.09
C GLU A 87 -10.61 4.33 17.84
N ALA A 88 -10.32 4.92 16.69
CA ALA A 88 -10.77 4.40 15.42
C ALA A 88 -9.67 4.50 14.38
N THR A 89 -9.70 3.58 13.45
CA THR A 89 -8.77 3.56 12.31
C THR A 89 -9.57 3.35 11.04
N ILE A 90 -9.35 4.22 10.06
CA ILE A 90 -9.92 4.08 8.73
C ILE A 90 -8.79 3.74 7.79
N ARG A 91 -8.94 2.66 7.03
CA ARG A 91 -7.99 2.26 5.99
C ARG A 91 -8.61 2.51 4.64
N VAL A 92 -7.98 3.33 3.85
CA VAL A 92 -8.40 3.62 2.49
C VAL A 92 -7.44 2.93 1.55
N ILE A 93 -7.95 2.00 0.77
CA ILE A 93 -7.14 1.20 -0.15
C ILE A 93 -7.33 1.76 -1.56
N PHE A 94 -6.22 2.14 -2.19
CA PHE A 94 -6.20 2.71 -3.53
C PHE A 94 -5.79 1.67 -4.56
N GLU A 95 -6.01 2.01 -5.83
CA GLU A 95 -5.56 1.15 -6.92
C GLU A 95 -4.05 0.99 -6.91
N PRO A 96 -3.53 -0.19 -7.30
CA PRO A 96 -2.09 -0.40 -7.43
C PRO A 96 -1.46 0.63 -8.36
N GLY A 97 -0.29 1.14 -7.98
CA GLY A 97 0.41 2.14 -8.77
C GLY A 97 0.07 3.58 -8.43
N THR A 98 -0.88 3.81 -7.51
CA THR A 98 -1.19 5.15 -7.02
C THR A 98 -0.02 5.68 -6.18
N ASP A 99 0.37 6.93 -6.41
CA ASP A 99 1.42 7.57 -5.62
C ASP A 99 0.93 7.73 -4.17
N PRO A 100 1.67 7.17 -3.18
CA PRO A 100 1.27 7.30 -1.78
C PRO A 100 1.12 8.73 -1.31
N ASN A 101 1.98 9.64 -1.76
CA ASN A 101 1.91 11.05 -1.37
C ASN A 101 0.65 11.72 -1.91
N GLU A 102 0.30 11.45 -3.15
CA GLU A 102 -0.95 11.95 -3.73
C GLU A 102 -2.17 11.38 -3.03
N ALA A 103 -2.14 10.10 -2.71
CA ALA A 103 -3.24 9.43 -2.01
C ALA A 103 -3.50 10.10 -0.65
N VAL A 104 -2.45 10.36 0.11
CA VAL A 104 -2.55 11.04 1.41
C VAL A 104 -3.13 12.45 1.24
N VAL A 105 -2.69 13.21 0.26
CA VAL A 105 -3.18 14.57 0.00
C VAL A 105 -4.67 14.54 -0.37
N ARG A 106 -5.07 13.61 -1.23
CA ARG A 106 -6.47 13.48 -1.63
C ARG A 106 -7.37 13.14 -0.46
N VAL A 107 -6.95 12.20 0.38
CA VAL A 107 -7.70 11.82 1.58
C VAL A 107 -7.75 12.99 2.56
N LYS A 108 -6.64 13.65 2.80
CA LYS A 108 -6.56 14.79 3.70
C LYS A 108 -7.49 15.93 3.28
N THR A 109 -7.55 16.22 1.99
CA THR A 109 -8.45 17.24 1.46
C THR A 109 -9.90 16.93 1.78
N ARG A 110 -10.30 15.66 1.62
CA ARG A 110 -11.66 15.23 1.95
C ARG A 110 -11.94 15.30 3.44
N VAL A 111 -10.98 14.87 4.26
CA VAL A 111 -11.11 14.93 5.72
C VAL A 111 -11.23 16.38 6.18
N ASP A 112 -10.43 17.28 5.64
CA ASP A 112 -10.45 18.70 6.00
C ASP A 112 -11.81 19.36 5.69
N GLN A 113 -12.51 18.88 4.68
CA GLN A 113 -13.83 19.39 4.33
C GLN A 113 -14.89 19.09 5.38
N VAL A 114 -14.77 17.95 6.05
CA VAL A 114 -15.75 17.54 7.07
C VAL A 114 -15.26 17.74 8.50
N LEU A 115 -14.00 18.10 8.67
CA LEU A 115 -13.41 18.29 10.00
C LEU A 115 -14.23 19.25 10.89
N PRO A 116 -14.72 20.39 10.38
CA PRO A 116 -15.57 21.28 11.16
C PRO A 116 -16.90 20.67 11.60
N LEU A 117 -17.35 19.61 10.94
CA LEU A 117 -18.59 18.91 11.27
C LEU A 117 -18.40 17.83 12.34
N LEU A 118 -17.14 17.49 12.64
CA LEU A 118 -16.83 16.46 13.61
C LEU A 118 -16.94 17.00 15.05
N PRO A 119 -17.07 16.09 16.06
CA PRO A 119 -17.08 16.51 17.45
C PRO A 119 -15.82 17.30 17.82
N GLU A 120 -15.99 18.25 18.71
CA GLU A 120 -14.91 19.16 19.11
C GLU A 120 -13.67 18.40 19.64
N LEU A 121 -13.89 17.33 20.41
CA LEU A 121 -12.78 16.52 20.92
C LEU A 121 -11.97 15.89 19.81
N VAL A 122 -12.62 15.42 18.75
CA VAL A 122 -11.93 14.85 17.60
C VAL A 122 -11.12 15.92 16.88
N GLN A 123 -11.66 17.11 16.72
CA GLN A 123 -10.95 18.24 16.12
C GLN A 123 -9.74 18.65 16.95
N ARG A 124 -9.88 18.62 18.27
CA ARG A 124 -8.83 19.03 19.20
C ARG A 124 -7.69 18.02 19.26
N GLU A 125 -8.02 16.75 19.37
CA GLU A 125 -7.02 15.67 19.37
C GLU A 125 -6.35 15.50 18.02
N GLY A 126 -7.04 15.91 16.96
CA GLY A 126 -6.56 15.81 15.61
C GLY A 126 -6.82 14.48 14.97
N VAL A 127 -6.69 14.47 13.65
CA VAL A 127 -6.79 13.27 12.82
C VAL A 127 -5.43 13.06 12.19
N ILE A 128 -4.84 11.89 12.42
CA ILE A 128 -3.52 11.55 11.89
C ILE A 128 -3.70 10.73 10.63
N ILE A 129 -3.12 11.21 9.54
CA ILE A 129 -3.18 10.55 8.23
C ILE A 129 -1.78 10.14 7.82
N THR A 130 -1.58 8.84 7.55
CA THR A 130 -0.27 8.31 7.15
C THR A 130 -0.32 7.39 5.96
#